data_bccf48c225de6607b863ef16228a3d52
#
_entry.id   bccf48c225de6607b863ef16228a3d52
#
_cell.length_a   1.000
_cell.length_b   1.000
_cell.length_c   1.000
_cell.angle_alpha   90.00
_cell.angle_beta   90.00
_cell.angle_gamma   90.00
#
_symmetry.space_group_name_H-M   'P 1'
#
loop_
_entity.id
_entity.type
_entity.pdbx_description
1 polymer ?
#
loop_
_entity_poly.entity_id
_entity_poly.type
_entity_poly.pdbx_seq_one_letter_code
_entity_poly.pdbx_strand_id
1 'polypeptide(L)'
;MRSIAYFDCFSGVAGDMILGAMLDAGLPFNHLKRELAKLHLRGYELRRKIEHRGAFGGVNLQVTSPPPLRGRVRERGRSNYLDIVRLISSSKLNKNIRKTALAIFETIAKAEAHVHRIKIGRVHFHEVGAIDSIVDIVGAAIGFDYFKFD
;
A
#
# COMPACT_ATOMS: atom_id res chain seq x y z
N MET A 1 18.56 -14.47 15.67
CA MET A 1 19.20 -13.50 14.74
C MET A 1 18.25 -12.32 14.62
N ARG A 2 18.73 -11.10 14.81
CA ARG A 2 17.93 -9.88 14.55
C ARG A 2 18.02 -9.55 13.07
N SER A 3 16.88 -9.23 12.46
CA SER A 3 16.82 -8.83 11.04
C SER A 3 16.47 -7.35 10.96
N ILE A 4 17.26 -6.60 10.22
CA ILE A 4 17.10 -5.15 10.05
C ILE A 4 16.85 -4.87 8.56
N ALA A 5 15.87 -4.03 8.25
CA ALA A 5 15.69 -3.47 6.93
C ALA A 5 16.36 -2.09 6.86
N TYR A 6 17.28 -1.92 5.92
CA TYR A 6 17.89 -0.63 5.60
C TYR A 6 17.42 -0.18 4.20
N PHE A 7 16.79 0.97 4.14
CA PHE A 7 16.32 1.56 2.89
C PHE A 7 17.25 2.71 2.49
N ASP A 8 18.06 2.50 1.46
CA ASP A 8 18.89 3.56 0.87
C ASP A 8 18.10 4.28 -0.21
N CYS A 9 17.48 5.39 0.16
CA CYS A 9 16.57 6.14 -0.69
C CYS A 9 17.19 7.38 -1.33
N PHE A 10 18.47 7.31 -1.74
CA PHE A 10 19.21 8.47 -2.29
C PHE A 10 18.54 9.11 -3.53
N SER A 11 17.77 8.35 -4.29
CA SER A 11 16.99 8.82 -5.47
C SER A 11 15.47 8.89 -5.21
N GLY A 12 15.05 8.85 -3.95
CA GLY A 12 13.65 8.74 -3.58
C GLY A 12 13.13 7.30 -3.55
N VAL A 13 11.91 7.12 -3.08
CA VAL A 13 11.24 5.82 -2.97
C VAL A 13 9.73 6.00 -3.16
N ALA A 14 9.10 5.04 -3.84
CA ALA A 14 7.65 4.93 -3.97
C ALA A 14 7.18 3.59 -3.38
N GLY A 15 5.87 3.46 -3.11
CA GLY A 15 5.31 2.27 -2.48
C GLY A 15 5.50 1.00 -3.29
N ASP A 16 5.29 1.08 -4.60
CA ASP A 16 5.53 -0.01 -5.56
C ASP A 16 7.01 -0.46 -5.58
N MET A 17 7.96 0.49 -5.42
CA MET A 17 9.38 0.19 -5.30
C MET A 17 9.69 -0.57 -4.01
N ILE A 18 9.10 -0.17 -2.87
CA ILE A 18 9.25 -0.89 -1.60
C ILE A 18 8.73 -2.33 -1.74
N LEU A 19 7.55 -2.50 -2.33
CA LEU A 19 6.96 -3.81 -2.54
C LEU A 19 7.76 -4.66 -3.53
N GLY A 20 8.28 -4.05 -4.60
CA GLY A 20 9.19 -4.70 -5.55
C GLY A 20 10.43 -5.24 -4.84
N ALA A 21 11.09 -4.41 -4.03
CA ALA A 21 12.26 -4.79 -3.26
C ALA A 21 11.96 -5.92 -2.25
N MET A 22 10.82 -5.87 -1.58
CA MET A 22 10.40 -6.94 -0.66
C MET A 22 10.14 -8.27 -1.40
N LEU A 23 9.57 -8.23 -2.60
CA LEU A 23 9.38 -9.41 -3.43
C LEU A 23 10.71 -10.01 -3.89
N ASP A 24 11.69 -9.16 -4.27
CA ASP A 24 13.05 -9.58 -4.58
C ASP A 24 13.77 -10.17 -3.36
N ALA A 25 13.55 -9.60 -2.17
CA ALA A 25 14.09 -10.10 -0.91
C ALA A 25 13.46 -11.41 -0.43
N GLY A 26 12.44 -11.94 -1.14
CA GLY A 26 11.86 -13.25 -0.86
C GLY A 26 10.45 -13.22 -0.25
N LEU A 27 9.75 -12.07 -0.22
CA LEU A 27 8.32 -12.06 0.09
C LEU A 27 7.56 -12.84 -0.99
N PRO A 28 6.85 -13.95 -0.68
CA PRO A 28 6.14 -14.69 -1.71
C PRO A 28 4.98 -13.88 -2.29
N PHE A 29 4.93 -13.71 -3.60
CA PHE A 29 3.88 -12.94 -4.27
C PHE A 29 2.47 -13.45 -3.96
N ASN A 30 2.30 -14.78 -3.88
CA ASN A 30 1.01 -15.37 -3.53
C ASN A 30 0.62 -15.10 -2.07
N HIS A 31 1.60 -14.94 -1.15
CA HIS A 31 1.33 -14.54 0.22
C HIS A 31 0.81 -13.09 0.25
N LEU A 32 1.50 -12.17 -0.43
CA LEU A 32 1.07 -10.77 -0.55
C LEU A 32 -0.35 -10.67 -1.12
N LYS A 33 -0.66 -11.37 -2.23
CA LYS A 33 -2.00 -11.39 -2.83
C LYS A 33 -3.07 -11.90 -1.87
N ARG A 34 -2.80 -13.00 -1.17
CA ARG A 34 -3.74 -13.60 -0.22
C ARG A 34 -4.02 -12.68 0.97
N GLU A 35 -2.99 -12.04 1.50
CA GLU A 35 -3.17 -11.09 2.60
C GLU A 35 -3.94 -9.84 2.15
N LEU A 36 -3.60 -9.24 1.01
CA LEU A 36 -4.33 -8.09 0.47
C LEU A 36 -5.79 -8.41 0.16
N ALA A 37 -6.12 -9.62 -0.26
CA ALA A 37 -7.51 -10.04 -0.50
C ALA A 37 -8.40 -9.95 0.76
N LYS A 38 -7.80 -10.01 1.97
CA LYS A 38 -8.51 -9.86 3.25
C LYS A 38 -9.05 -8.46 3.51
N LEU A 39 -8.60 -7.45 2.75
CA LEU A 39 -9.16 -6.09 2.77
C LEU A 39 -10.55 -6.01 2.13
N HIS A 40 -10.93 -7.02 1.33
CA HIS A 40 -12.13 -6.97 0.49
C HIS A 40 -12.17 -5.76 -0.46
N LEU A 41 -11.01 -5.19 -0.77
CA LEU A 41 -10.85 -4.11 -1.76
C LEU A 41 -11.06 -4.70 -3.16
N ARG A 42 -11.91 -4.07 -3.97
CA ARG A 42 -12.25 -4.53 -5.33
C ARG A 42 -11.79 -3.52 -6.38
N GLY A 43 -11.57 -4.00 -7.59
CA GLY A 43 -11.27 -3.11 -8.73
C GLY A 43 -9.80 -2.85 -8.94
N TYR A 44 -8.94 -3.77 -8.51
CA TYR A 44 -7.52 -3.76 -8.83
C TYR A 44 -7.02 -5.17 -9.17
N GLU A 45 -5.93 -5.22 -9.90
CA GLU A 45 -5.17 -6.42 -10.21
C GLU A 45 -3.70 -6.17 -9.89
N LEU A 46 -3.04 -7.18 -9.30
CA LEU A 46 -1.61 -7.15 -9.04
C LEU A 46 -0.88 -7.94 -10.11
N ARG A 47 0.08 -7.29 -10.77
CA ARG A 47 1.00 -7.91 -11.71
C ARG A 47 2.42 -7.67 -11.26
N ARG A 48 3.24 -8.70 -11.35
CA ARG A 48 4.68 -8.61 -11.14
C ARG A 48 5.40 -8.93 -12.44
N LYS A 49 6.44 -8.21 -12.74
CA LYS A 49 7.37 -8.54 -13.83
C LYS A 49 8.79 -8.20 -13.41
N ILE A 50 9.75 -8.90 -13.97
CA ILE A 50 11.16 -8.53 -13.84
C ILE A 50 11.43 -7.47 -14.89
N GLU A 51 11.97 -6.34 -14.47
CA GLU A 51 12.42 -5.26 -15.34
C GLU A 51 13.93 -5.07 -15.21
N HIS A 52 14.57 -4.74 -16.31
CA HIS A 52 15.99 -4.42 -16.35
C HIS A 52 16.18 -2.94 -16.70
N ARG A 53 17.03 -2.27 -15.93
CA ARG A 53 17.51 -0.91 -16.22
C ARG A 53 19.03 -0.95 -16.25
N GLY A 54 19.59 -0.98 -17.47
CA GLY A 54 21.04 -1.23 -17.65
C GLY A 54 21.43 -2.60 -17.12
N ALA A 55 22.40 -2.66 -16.24
CA ALA A 55 22.90 -3.89 -15.62
C ALA A 55 22.05 -4.39 -14.43
N PHE A 56 21.09 -3.62 -13.97
CA PHE A 56 20.30 -3.95 -12.78
C PHE A 56 18.94 -4.56 -13.19
N GLY A 57 18.62 -5.73 -12.63
CA GLY A 57 17.30 -6.33 -12.71
C GLY A 57 16.57 -6.21 -11.39
N GLY A 58 15.25 -6.06 -11.43
CA GLY A 58 14.44 -6.00 -10.22
C GLY A 58 12.97 -6.30 -10.49
N VAL A 59 12.25 -6.65 -9.43
CA VAL A 59 10.79 -6.86 -9.52
C VAL A 59 10.08 -5.51 -9.56
N ASN A 60 9.32 -5.30 -10.63
CA ASN A 60 8.34 -4.23 -10.72
C ASN A 60 6.96 -4.79 -10.34
N LEU A 61 6.36 -4.26 -9.29
CA LEU A 61 4.99 -4.55 -8.90
C LEU A 61 4.06 -3.48 -9.47
N GLN A 62 3.07 -3.91 -10.24
CA GLN A 62 2.08 -3.01 -10.82
C GLN A 62 0.71 -3.28 -10.19
N VAL A 63 0.09 -2.20 -9.70
CA VAL A 63 -1.31 -2.17 -9.30
C VAL A 63 -2.09 -1.57 -10.45
N THR A 64 -2.89 -2.37 -11.13
CA THR A 64 -3.69 -1.92 -12.26
C THR A 64 -5.17 -1.95 -11.92
N SER A 65 -5.91 -0.90 -12.28
CA SER A 65 -7.36 -0.92 -12.24
C SER A 65 -7.87 -1.43 -13.60
N PRO A 66 -8.75 -2.45 -13.66
CA PRO A 66 -9.35 -2.86 -14.90
C PRO A 66 -10.12 -1.69 -15.51
N PRO A 67 -10.14 -1.56 -16.86
CA PRO A 67 -10.88 -0.51 -17.52
C PRO A 67 -12.35 -0.55 -17.08
N PRO A 68 -13.00 0.60 -16.87
CA PRO A 68 -14.40 0.65 -16.48
C PRO A 68 -15.25 -0.07 -17.54
N LEU A 69 -16.02 -1.05 -17.11
CA LEU A 69 -17.07 -1.63 -17.96
C LEU A 69 -17.97 -0.48 -18.43
N ARG A 70 -18.18 -0.39 -19.74
CA ARG A 70 -18.98 0.67 -20.40
C ARG A 70 -20.23 0.99 -19.59
N GLY A 71 -20.35 2.24 -19.12
CA GLY A 71 -21.60 2.80 -18.60
C GLY A 71 -21.62 3.15 -17.10
N ARG A 72 -20.59 2.92 -16.32
CA ARG A 72 -20.52 3.38 -14.90
C ARG A 72 -19.18 4.02 -14.60
N VAL A 73 -19.07 5.28 -14.96
CA VAL A 73 -18.07 6.18 -14.36
C VAL A 73 -18.51 6.42 -12.90
N ARG A 74 -18.18 5.50 -12.02
CA ARG A 74 -18.11 5.83 -10.60
C ARG A 74 -16.69 6.32 -10.37
N GLU A 75 -16.54 7.59 -10.08
CA GLU A 75 -15.36 8.18 -9.46
C GLU A 75 -15.08 7.44 -8.13
N ARG A 76 -14.47 6.26 -8.21
CA ARG A 76 -13.96 5.50 -7.06
C ARG A 76 -12.50 5.87 -6.82
N GLY A 77 -12.24 7.15 -6.56
CA GLY A 77 -10.86 7.61 -6.51
C GLY A 77 -10.48 8.45 -5.30
N ARG A 78 -11.39 8.75 -4.40
CA ARG A 78 -11.04 9.57 -3.23
C ARG A 78 -11.68 8.98 -1.98
N SER A 79 -10.90 8.18 -1.26
CA SER A 79 -11.31 7.70 0.05
C SER A 79 -10.96 8.74 1.09
N ASN A 80 -11.91 9.09 1.97
CA ASN A 80 -11.58 9.87 3.13
C ASN A 80 -10.83 9.01 4.15
N TYR A 81 -10.09 9.66 5.05
CA TYR A 81 -9.32 8.96 6.08
C TYR A 81 -10.15 7.96 6.89
N LEU A 82 -11.37 8.33 7.29
CA LEU A 82 -12.24 7.46 8.10
C LEU A 82 -12.70 6.21 7.34
N ASP A 83 -12.89 6.30 6.01
CA ASP A 83 -13.27 5.13 5.21
C ASP A 83 -12.10 4.15 5.10
N ILE A 84 -10.87 4.63 4.98
CA ILE A 84 -9.67 3.80 5.00
C ILE A 84 -9.50 3.13 6.37
N VAL A 85 -9.70 3.89 7.45
CA VAL A 85 -9.66 3.34 8.82
C VAL A 85 -10.70 2.22 8.99
N ARG A 86 -11.93 2.43 8.52
CA ARG A 86 -12.97 1.40 8.56
C ARG A 86 -12.60 0.17 7.74
N LEU A 87 -12.12 0.36 6.51
CA LEU A 87 -11.68 -0.71 5.61
C LEU A 87 -10.63 -1.61 6.27
N ILE A 88 -9.56 -1.00 6.81
CA ILE A 88 -8.46 -1.74 7.43
C ILE A 88 -8.93 -2.39 8.75
N SER A 89 -9.67 -1.66 9.59
CA SER A 89 -10.10 -2.15 10.91
C SER A 89 -11.08 -3.33 10.81
N SER A 90 -11.96 -3.32 9.81
CA SER A 90 -12.92 -4.41 9.56
C SER A 90 -12.32 -5.59 8.79
N SER A 91 -11.09 -5.47 8.30
CA SER A 91 -10.44 -6.52 7.52
C SER A 91 -10.06 -7.74 8.37
N LYS A 92 -9.84 -8.88 7.68
CA LYS A 92 -9.33 -10.11 8.30
C LYS A 92 -7.79 -10.17 8.36
N LEU A 93 -7.10 -9.03 8.18
CA LEU A 93 -5.65 -8.93 8.37
C LEU A 93 -5.29 -9.15 9.84
N ASN A 94 -4.09 -9.65 10.10
CA ASN A 94 -3.63 -9.81 11.46
C ASN A 94 -3.48 -8.44 12.17
N LYS A 95 -3.41 -8.47 13.51
CA LYS A 95 -3.38 -7.26 14.35
C LYS A 95 -2.16 -6.37 14.04
N ASN A 96 -1.00 -6.96 13.78
CA ASN A 96 0.22 -6.20 13.54
C ASN A 96 0.16 -5.46 12.20
N ILE A 97 -0.27 -6.15 11.14
CA ILE A 97 -0.46 -5.53 9.82
C ILE A 97 -1.43 -4.36 9.90
N ARG A 98 -2.59 -4.56 10.55
CA ARG A 98 -3.58 -3.49 10.75
C ARG A 98 -3.00 -2.31 11.51
N LYS A 99 -2.29 -2.58 12.63
CA LYS A 99 -1.65 -1.54 13.45
C LYS A 99 -0.66 -0.72 12.64
N THR A 100 0.24 -1.37 11.90
CA THR A 100 1.26 -0.71 11.08
C THR A 100 0.62 0.11 9.95
N ALA A 101 -0.31 -0.46 9.19
CA ALA A 101 -0.99 0.24 8.11
C ALA A 101 -1.77 1.46 8.62
N LEU A 102 -2.52 1.32 9.71
CA LEU A 102 -3.25 2.43 10.32
C LEU A 102 -2.33 3.54 10.84
N ALA A 103 -1.17 3.19 11.43
CA ALA A 103 -0.20 4.18 11.89
C ALA A 103 0.38 4.99 10.73
N ILE A 104 0.66 4.37 9.59
CA ILE A 104 1.13 5.07 8.37
C ILE A 104 0.04 6.04 7.88
N PHE A 105 -1.19 5.57 7.70
CA PHE A 105 -2.30 6.43 7.26
C PHE A 105 -2.59 7.56 8.24
N GLU A 106 -2.50 7.32 9.55
CA GLU A 106 -2.68 8.36 10.57
C GLU A 106 -1.61 9.44 10.46
N THR A 107 -0.36 9.06 10.22
CA THR A 107 0.76 10.01 10.04
C THR A 107 0.51 10.90 8.82
N ILE A 108 0.11 10.31 7.70
CA ILE A 108 -0.21 11.07 6.48
C ILE A 108 -1.43 11.97 6.72
N ALA A 109 -2.49 11.44 7.36
CA ALA A 109 -3.69 12.21 7.65
C ALA A 109 -3.44 13.38 8.61
N LYS A 110 -2.53 13.25 9.57
CA LYS A 110 -2.11 14.35 10.45
C LYS A 110 -1.39 15.45 9.67
N ALA A 111 -0.51 15.09 8.74
CA ALA A 111 0.17 16.04 7.88
C ALA A 111 -0.81 16.80 6.98
N GLU A 112 -1.71 16.09 6.30
CA GLU A 112 -2.77 16.68 5.47
C GLU A 112 -3.69 17.60 6.29
N ALA A 113 -4.13 17.16 7.47
CA ALA A 113 -4.97 17.95 8.37
C ALA A 113 -4.28 19.25 8.78
N HIS A 114 -2.97 19.21 9.04
CA HIS A 114 -2.16 20.37 9.38
C HIS A 114 -2.06 21.36 8.21
N VAL A 115 -1.69 20.87 7.03
CA VAL A 115 -1.53 21.71 5.81
C VAL A 115 -2.86 22.37 5.43
N HIS A 116 -3.94 21.62 5.44
CA HIS A 116 -5.28 22.12 5.05
C HIS A 116 -6.04 22.80 6.19
N ARG A 117 -5.48 22.87 7.41
CA ARG A 117 -6.11 23.46 8.61
C ARG A 117 -7.51 22.90 8.89
N ILE A 118 -7.68 21.58 8.74
CA ILE A 118 -8.94 20.87 8.98
C ILE A 118 -8.78 19.81 10.08
N LYS A 119 -9.90 19.34 10.63
CA LYS A 119 -9.87 18.20 11.57
C LYS A 119 -9.50 16.92 10.83
N ILE A 120 -8.69 16.03 11.43
CA ILE A 120 -8.21 14.77 10.84
C ILE A 120 -9.36 13.91 10.27
N GLY A 121 -10.51 13.87 10.94
CA GLY A 121 -11.69 13.13 10.45
C GLY A 121 -12.34 13.71 9.19
N ARG A 122 -11.92 14.91 8.75
CA ARG A 122 -12.37 15.57 7.51
C ARG A 122 -11.34 15.50 6.38
N VAL A 123 -10.24 14.80 6.60
CA VAL A 123 -9.20 14.63 5.57
C VAL A 123 -9.74 13.79 4.42
N HIS A 124 -9.66 14.34 3.23
CA HIS A 124 -9.87 13.66 1.96
C HIS A 124 -8.51 13.58 1.27
N PHE A 125 -8.01 12.39 1.08
CA PHE A 125 -6.75 12.20 0.39
C PHE A 125 -6.91 12.50 -1.10
N HIS A 126 -6.09 13.38 -1.62
CA HIS A 126 -6.10 13.74 -3.05
C HIS A 126 -5.33 12.72 -3.90
N GLU A 127 -4.26 12.17 -3.35
CA GLU A 127 -3.38 11.20 -4.01
C GLU A 127 -3.34 9.86 -3.29
N VAL A 128 -3.22 9.86 -1.97
CA VAL A 128 -3.03 8.66 -1.14
C VAL A 128 -4.31 7.85 -0.90
N GLY A 129 -5.47 8.38 -1.27
CA GLY A 129 -6.77 7.68 -1.15
C GLY A 129 -7.11 6.77 -2.32
N ALA A 130 -6.27 6.72 -3.34
CA ALA A 130 -6.43 5.83 -4.49
C ALA A 130 -6.13 4.37 -4.11
N ILE A 131 -6.65 3.43 -4.90
CA ILE A 131 -6.53 1.99 -4.63
C ILE A 131 -5.07 1.54 -4.59
N ASP A 132 -4.24 2.06 -5.47
CA ASP A 132 -2.79 1.79 -5.54
C ASP A 132 -2.09 2.16 -4.24
N SER A 133 -2.31 3.37 -3.73
CA SER A 133 -1.70 3.81 -2.46
C SER A 133 -2.17 2.97 -1.26
N ILE A 134 -3.43 2.54 -1.24
CA ILE A 134 -3.93 1.64 -0.19
C ILE A 134 -3.21 0.29 -0.28
N VAL A 135 -3.06 -0.25 -1.49
CA VAL A 135 -2.36 -1.51 -1.73
C VAL A 135 -0.89 -1.41 -1.35
N ASP A 136 -0.23 -0.30 -1.70
CA ASP A 136 1.17 -0.06 -1.39
C ASP A 136 1.42 0.00 0.12
N ILE A 137 0.65 0.80 0.84
CA ILE A 137 0.81 0.97 2.30
C ILE A 137 0.48 -0.33 3.04
N VAL A 138 -0.64 -0.98 2.72
CA VAL A 138 -1.01 -2.24 3.38
C VAL A 138 -0.07 -3.36 2.96
N GLY A 139 0.37 -3.38 1.70
CA GLY A 139 1.35 -4.33 1.18
C GLY A 139 2.70 -4.20 1.89
N ALA A 140 3.19 -2.98 2.10
CA ALA A 140 4.39 -2.74 2.89
C ALA A 140 4.23 -3.25 4.33
N ALA A 141 3.08 -2.99 4.97
CA ALA A 141 2.81 -3.52 6.32
C ALA A 141 2.78 -5.06 6.35
N ILE A 142 2.29 -5.71 5.29
CA ILE A 142 2.35 -7.18 5.14
C ILE A 142 3.80 -7.64 5.02
N GLY A 143 4.61 -6.96 4.23
CA GLY A 143 6.02 -7.28 4.06
C GLY A 143 6.80 -7.15 5.38
N PHE A 144 6.60 -6.06 6.13
CA PHE A 144 7.20 -5.89 7.46
C PHE A 144 6.79 -7.00 8.44
N ASP A 145 5.52 -7.38 8.46
CA ASP A 145 5.03 -8.48 9.30
C ASP A 145 5.61 -9.85 8.87
N TYR A 146 5.82 -10.06 7.57
CA TYR A 146 6.40 -11.28 7.03
C TYR A 146 7.87 -11.45 7.42
N PHE A 147 8.68 -10.42 7.20
CA PHE A 147 10.12 -10.44 7.50
C PHE A 147 10.43 -10.31 8.99
N LYS A 148 9.49 -9.78 9.79
CA LYS A 148 9.67 -9.56 11.23
C LYS A 148 10.93 -8.74 11.53
N PHE A 149 11.11 -7.64 10.82
CA PHE A 149 12.19 -6.70 11.12
C PHE A 149 12.04 -6.14 12.54
N ASP A 150 13.19 -5.99 13.23
CA ASP A 150 13.29 -5.41 14.59
C ASP A 150 13.24 -3.88 14.58
#